data_dc56ba3344469ea21e37a5bde591c67b
#
_entry.id   dc56ba3344469ea21e37a5bde591c67b
#
_cell.length_a   1.000
_cell.length_b   1.000
_cell.length_c   1.000
_cell.angle_alpha   90.00
_cell.angle_beta   90.00
_cell.angle_gamma   90.00
#
_symmetry.space_group_name_H-M   'P 1'
#
loop_
_entity.id
_entity.type
_entity.pdbx_description
1 polymer ?
#
loop_
_entity_poly.entity_id
_entity_poly.type
_entity_poly.pdbx_seq_one_letter_code
_entity_poly.pdbx_strand_id
1 'polypeptide(L)'
;LIITMQNYQKYFPTFDNKGNITNEFLVVTNKQDKKGFIKLGNERVIEARLSDAEFFWFKDKSQNLVKKVSKLKSMNYFKGLGTYFDKVQRMRKLGGMLSDELLISKEKVELSASVCKVDLVSELVGEFPELQGIMGGYFAEAQGFEKDVSLAISEQYLPIGSESKIPKKAYSIASVSYTHLRAHE
;
A
#
# COMPACT_ATOMS: atom_id res chain seq x y z
N LEU A 1 -4.90 -6.36 7.10
CA LEU A 1 -5.71 -6.59 8.31
C LEU A 1 -5.27 -5.70 9.47
N ILE A 2 -4.06 -5.87 10.01
CA ILE A 2 -3.57 -5.15 11.21
C ILE A 2 -3.72 -3.63 11.05
N ILE A 3 -3.25 -3.06 9.95
CA ILE A 3 -3.30 -1.62 9.66
C ILE A 3 -4.74 -1.11 9.67
N THR A 4 -5.65 -1.81 9.00
CA THR A 4 -7.07 -1.46 8.96
C THR A 4 -7.72 -1.50 10.34
N MET A 5 -7.42 -2.54 11.13
CA MET A 5 -7.91 -2.65 12.51
C MET A 5 -7.43 -1.49 13.39
N GLN A 6 -6.15 -1.13 13.32
CA GLN A 6 -5.53 -0.12 14.18
C GLN A 6 -5.91 1.30 13.81
N ASN A 7 -5.84 1.65 12.52
CA ASN A 7 -5.96 3.05 12.09
C ASN A 7 -7.38 3.59 12.22
N TYR A 8 -8.38 2.85 11.79
CA TYR A 8 -9.77 3.32 11.76
C TYR A 8 -10.62 2.79 12.91
N GLN A 9 -10.51 1.51 13.22
CA GLN A 9 -11.36 0.88 14.23
C GLN A 9 -10.81 1.00 15.64
N LYS A 10 -9.51 1.37 15.79
CA LYS A 10 -8.82 1.40 17.09
C LYS A 10 -8.88 0.05 17.81
N TYR A 11 -8.85 -1.04 17.05
CA TYR A 11 -8.75 -2.40 17.54
C TYR A 11 -7.29 -2.82 17.58
N PHE A 12 -6.89 -3.52 18.64
CA PHE A 12 -5.53 -3.99 18.83
C PHE A 12 -5.48 -5.50 18.58
N PRO A 13 -4.85 -5.97 17.49
CA PRO A 13 -4.69 -7.40 17.25
C PRO A 13 -3.81 -8.01 18.32
N THR A 14 -4.07 -9.27 18.67
CA THR A 14 -3.25 -10.05 19.58
C THR A 14 -2.40 -11.06 18.81
N PHE A 15 -1.27 -11.44 19.41
CA PHE A 15 -0.28 -12.33 18.81
C PHE A 15 0.05 -13.47 19.76
N ASP A 16 0.32 -14.63 19.20
CA ASP A 16 0.83 -15.76 19.96
C ASP A 16 2.33 -15.59 20.31
N ASN A 17 2.87 -16.49 21.10
CA ASN A 17 4.30 -16.47 21.50
C ASN A 17 5.27 -16.65 20.31
N LYS A 18 4.79 -17.03 19.14
CA LYS A 18 5.56 -17.16 17.89
C LYS A 18 5.43 -15.94 17.00
N GLY A 19 4.63 -14.93 17.40
CA GLY A 19 4.40 -13.71 16.64
C GLY A 19 3.32 -13.84 15.55
N ASN A 20 2.55 -14.92 15.53
CA ASN A 20 1.41 -15.05 14.61
C ASN A 20 0.19 -14.32 15.18
N ILE A 21 -0.59 -13.68 14.29
CA ILE A 21 -1.85 -13.06 14.69
C ILE A 21 -2.83 -14.14 15.18
N THR A 22 -3.49 -13.87 16.30
CA THR A 22 -4.54 -14.76 16.83
C THR A 22 -5.92 -14.36 16.30
N ASN A 23 -6.95 -15.12 16.67
CA ASN A 23 -8.34 -14.81 16.39
C ASN A 23 -9.00 -13.89 17.43
N GLU A 24 -8.19 -13.23 18.25
CA GLU A 24 -8.63 -12.31 19.29
C GLU A 24 -8.14 -10.89 19.01
N PHE A 25 -8.87 -9.90 19.52
CA PHE A 25 -8.47 -8.50 19.49
C PHE A 25 -8.92 -7.77 20.74
N LEU A 26 -8.22 -6.69 21.08
CA LEU A 26 -8.54 -5.85 22.21
C LEU A 26 -9.23 -4.56 21.75
N VAL A 27 -10.22 -4.14 22.52
CA VAL A 27 -10.96 -2.88 22.33
C VAL A 27 -11.00 -2.12 23.64
N VAL A 28 -10.68 -0.83 23.58
CA VAL A 28 -10.85 0.07 24.72
C VAL A 28 -12.23 0.69 24.67
N THR A 29 -13.02 0.52 25.73
CA THR A 29 -14.39 1.06 25.82
C THR A 29 -14.55 1.94 27.04
N ASN A 30 -15.43 2.95 26.95
CA ASN A 30 -15.74 3.87 28.06
C ASN A 30 -16.77 3.29 29.03
N LYS A 31 -17.34 2.13 28.73
CA LYS A 31 -18.45 1.56 29.47
C LYS A 31 -18.23 0.08 29.72
N GLN A 32 -18.60 -0.38 30.92
CA GLN A 32 -18.53 -1.80 31.26
C GLN A 32 -19.56 -2.60 30.45
N ASP A 33 -19.10 -3.66 29.80
CA ASP A 33 -19.94 -4.55 28.99
C ASP A 33 -20.57 -5.68 29.84
N LYS A 34 -21.54 -5.33 30.65
CA LYS A 34 -22.21 -6.31 31.56
C LYS A 34 -23.00 -7.39 30.83
N LYS A 35 -23.41 -7.16 29.58
CA LYS A 35 -24.28 -8.05 28.82
C LYS A 35 -23.62 -8.61 27.55
N GLY A 36 -22.36 -8.31 27.31
CA GLY A 36 -21.65 -8.74 26.10
C GLY A 36 -22.05 -8.03 24.80
N PHE A 37 -22.90 -6.99 24.87
CA PHE A 37 -23.38 -6.31 23.66
C PHE A 37 -22.31 -5.49 22.96
N ILE A 38 -21.39 -4.88 23.72
CA ILE A 38 -20.27 -4.12 23.16
C ILE A 38 -19.32 -5.09 22.46
N LYS A 39 -18.99 -6.20 23.08
CA LYS A 39 -18.20 -7.28 22.49
C LYS A 39 -18.82 -7.75 21.16
N LEU A 40 -20.06 -8.18 21.20
CA LEU A 40 -20.77 -8.69 20.02
C LEU A 40 -20.87 -7.64 18.90
N GLY A 41 -21.10 -6.37 19.25
CA GLY A 41 -21.14 -5.27 18.28
C GLY A 41 -19.80 -5.07 17.58
N ASN A 42 -18.68 -5.08 18.33
CA ASN A 42 -17.34 -4.94 17.76
C ASN A 42 -16.94 -6.16 16.91
N GLU A 43 -17.30 -7.37 17.33
CA GLU A 43 -17.07 -8.58 16.53
C GLU A 43 -17.77 -8.51 15.18
N ARG A 44 -19.03 -8.08 15.12
CA ARG A 44 -19.78 -7.90 13.86
C ARG A 44 -19.14 -6.84 12.95
N VAL A 45 -18.67 -5.73 13.53
CA VAL A 45 -18.02 -4.68 12.75
C VAL A 45 -16.73 -5.19 12.11
N ILE A 46 -15.88 -5.88 12.88
CA ILE A 46 -14.62 -6.41 12.33
C ILE A 46 -14.87 -7.50 11.29
N GLU A 47 -15.81 -8.39 11.52
CA GLU A 47 -16.20 -9.45 10.59
C GLU A 47 -16.64 -8.88 9.25
N ALA A 48 -17.52 -7.86 9.26
CA ALA A 48 -17.95 -7.19 8.03
C ALA A 48 -16.78 -6.54 7.28
N ARG A 49 -15.91 -5.80 7.99
CA ARG A 49 -14.74 -5.15 7.37
C ARG A 49 -13.73 -6.14 6.80
N LEU A 50 -13.51 -7.27 7.47
CA LEU A 50 -12.61 -8.31 6.97
C LEU A 50 -13.19 -9.02 5.75
N SER A 51 -14.50 -9.26 5.74
CA SER A 51 -15.21 -9.84 4.60
C SER A 51 -15.14 -8.92 3.38
N ASP A 52 -15.35 -7.61 3.55
CA ASP A 52 -15.20 -6.63 2.48
C ASP A 52 -13.77 -6.62 1.94
N ALA A 53 -12.77 -6.60 2.81
CA ALA A 53 -11.36 -6.61 2.41
C ALA A 53 -11.00 -7.88 1.63
N GLU A 54 -11.51 -9.03 2.05
CA GLU A 54 -11.32 -10.30 1.35
C GLU A 54 -11.96 -10.28 -0.05
N PHE A 55 -13.21 -9.81 -0.13
CA PHE A 55 -13.95 -9.68 -1.39
C PHE A 55 -13.18 -8.81 -2.41
N PHE A 56 -12.77 -7.60 -2.01
CA PHE A 56 -12.04 -6.71 -2.88
C PHE A 56 -10.64 -7.23 -3.23
N TRP A 57 -9.97 -7.92 -2.30
CA TRP A 57 -8.70 -8.58 -2.58
C TRP A 57 -8.83 -9.59 -3.72
N PHE A 58 -9.79 -10.50 -3.66
CA PHE A 58 -9.98 -11.52 -4.70
C PHE A 58 -10.39 -10.89 -6.04
N LYS A 59 -11.17 -9.84 -6.02
CA LYS A 59 -11.58 -9.10 -7.21
C LYS A 59 -10.41 -8.38 -7.88
N ASP A 60 -9.61 -7.68 -7.12
CA ASP A 60 -8.54 -6.82 -7.65
C ASP A 60 -7.27 -7.59 -8.02
N LYS A 61 -6.87 -8.62 -7.27
CA LYS A 61 -5.63 -9.36 -7.53
C LYS A 61 -5.60 -10.04 -8.90
N SER A 62 -6.76 -10.36 -9.47
CA SER A 62 -6.89 -10.96 -10.81
C SER A 62 -6.72 -9.95 -11.95
N GLN A 63 -6.77 -8.65 -11.65
CA GLN A 63 -6.73 -7.59 -12.65
C GLN A 63 -5.29 -7.18 -12.94
N ASN A 64 -4.87 -7.33 -14.19
CA ASN A 64 -3.50 -7.04 -14.64
C ASN A 64 -3.07 -5.60 -14.33
N LEU A 65 -2.05 -5.44 -13.49
CA LEU A 65 -1.54 -4.14 -13.03
C LEU A 65 -1.04 -3.28 -14.20
N VAL A 66 -0.29 -3.86 -15.13
CA VAL A 66 0.29 -3.12 -16.26
C VAL A 66 -0.82 -2.52 -17.14
N LYS A 67 -1.88 -3.28 -17.41
CA LYS A 67 -3.03 -2.79 -18.20
C LYS A 67 -3.79 -1.67 -17.48
N LYS A 68 -3.80 -1.67 -16.15
CA LYS A 68 -4.46 -0.63 -15.36
C LYS A 68 -3.72 0.71 -15.31
N VAL A 69 -2.45 0.78 -15.71
CA VAL A 69 -1.67 2.03 -15.72
C VAL A 69 -2.38 3.14 -16.50
N SER A 70 -3.05 2.80 -17.58
CA SER A 70 -3.80 3.77 -18.39
C SER A 70 -4.94 4.47 -17.62
N LYS A 71 -5.52 3.82 -16.62
CA LYS A 71 -6.59 4.39 -15.78
C LYS A 71 -6.10 5.56 -14.92
N LEU A 72 -4.80 5.65 -14.63
CA LEU A 72 -4.21 6.78 -13.91
C LEU A 72 -4.33 8.12 -14.66
N LYS A 73 -4.64 8.12 -15.97
CA LYS A 73 -4.91 9.32 -16.76
C LYS A 73 -6.17 10.05 -16.34
N SER A 74 -7.14 9.35 -15.76
CA SER A 74 -8.39 9.95 -15.26
C SER A 74 -8.28 10.51 -13.84
N MET A 75 -7.16 10.29 -13.16
CA MET A 75 -6.95 10.73 -11.78
C MET A 75 -6.03 11.95 -11.74
N ASN A 76 -6.57 13.10 -11.38
CA ASN A 76 -5.79 14.30 -11.17
C ASN A 76 -4.83 14.13 -9.99
N TYR A 77 -3.56 14.52 -10.17
CA TYR A 77 -2.58 14.50 -9.10
C TYR A 77 -2.54 15.81 -8.35
N PHE A 78 -2.18 16.89 -9.02
CA PHE A 78 -2.08 18.22 -8.45
C PHE A 78 -2.25 19.29 -9.53
N LYS A 79 -2.80 20.47 -9.17
CA LYS A 79 -2.99 21.59 -10.11
C LYS A 79 -1.64 22.00 -10.71
N GLY A 80 -1.55 21.97 -12.03
CA GLY A 80 -0.32 22.29 -12.77
C GLY A 80 0.68 21.15 -12.92
N LEU A 81 0.50 20.01 -12.21
CA LEU A 81 1.39 18.84 -12.32
C LEU A 81 0.78 17.67 -13.10
N GLY A 82 -0.46 17.82 -13.57
CA GLY A 82 -1.16 16.83 -14.36
C GLY A 82 -1.78 15.70 -13.55
N THR A 83 -1.83 14.52 -14.14
CA THR A 83 -2.47 13.32 -13.62
C THR A 83 -1.47 12.43 -12.85
N TYR A 84 -1.98 11.39 -12.17
CA TYR A 84 -1.11 10.34 -11.61
C TYR A 84 -0.34 9.60 -12.70
N PHE A 85 -0.87 9.51 -13.92
CA PHE A 85 -0.12 8.97 -15.05
C PHE A 85 1.12 9.83 -15.36
N ASP A 86 0.97 11.16 -15.41
CA ASP A 86 2.09 12.07 -15.64
C ASP A 86 3.14 11.97 -14.53
N LYS A 87 2.68 11.85 -13.28
CA LYS A 87 3.56 11.60 -12.14
C LYS A 87 4.37 10.32 -12.32
N VAL A 88 3.73 9.22 -12.70
CA VAL A 88 4.38 7.94 -12.96
C VAL A 88 5.42 8.04 -14.08
N GLN A 89 5.14 8.79 -15.15
CA GLN A 89 6.14 9.01 -16.22
C GLN A 89 7.39 9.75 -15.71
N ARG A 90 7.21 10.76 -14.84
CA ARG A 90 8.34 11.45 -14.21
C ARG A 90 9.14 10.53 -13.29
N MET A 91 8.45 9.68 -12.49
CA MET A 91 9.08 8.69 -11.63
C MET A 91 9.90 7.68 -12.45
N ARG A 92 9.36 7.18 -13.56
CA ARG A 92 10.08 6.29 -14.47
C ARG A 92 11.35 6.91 -15.00
N LYS A 93 11.27 8.15 -15.49
CA LYS A 93 12.43 8.88 -16.04
C LYS A 93 13.53 9.05 -15.00
N LEU A 94 13.17 9.54 -13.81
CA LEU A 94 14.13 9.72 -12.71
C LEU A 94 14.71 8.38 -12.24
N GLY A 95 13.88 7.37 -12.03
CA GLY A 95 14.32 6.04 -11.62
C GLY A 95 15.25 5.40 -12.64
N GLY A 96 14.96 5.56 -13.94
CA GLY A 96 15.84 5.10 -15.01
C GLY A 96 17.20 5.80 -15.03
N MET A 97 17.29 7.07 -14.67
CA MET A 97 18.57 7.77 -14.49
C MET A 97 19.33 7.27 -13.27
N LEU A 98 18.65 7.07 -12.15
CA LEU A 98 19.26 6.58 -10.92
C LEU A 98 19.71 5.12 -11.02
N SER A 99 19.11 4.33 -11.90
CA SER A 99 19.48 2.91 -12.05
C SER A 99 20.92 2.72 -12.50
N ASP A 100 21.45 3.63 -13.30
CA ASP A 100 22.84 3.59 -13.78
C ASP A 100 23.81 3.87 -12.60
N GLU A 101 23.51 4.86 -11.77
CA GLU A 101 24.30 5.20 -10.57
C GLU A 101 24.23 4.13 -9.48
N LEU A 102 23.09 3.48 -9.34
CA LEU A 102 22.87 2.43 -8.34
C LEU A 102 23.29 1.03 -8.81
N LEU A 103 23.75 0.90 -10.04
CA LEU A 103 24.16 -0.36 -10.67
C LEU A 103 23.07 -1.44 -10.61
N ILE A 104 21.81 -1.07 -10.89
CA ILE A 104 20.64 -1.95 -10.87
C ILE A 104 19.92 -1.97 -12.23
N SER A 105 19.08 -2.98 -12.45
CA SER A 105 18.32 -3.10 -13.69
C SER A 105 17.35 -1.94 -13.89
N LYS A 106 17.61 -1.14 -14.93
CA LYS A 106 16.73 -0.04 -15.36
C LYS A 106 15.32 -0.51 -15.67
N GLU A 107 15.19 -1.65 -16.34
CA GLU A 107 13.91 -2.24 -16.70
C GLU A 107 13.05 -2.52 -15.46
N LYS A 108 13.63 -3.08 -14.40
CA LYS A 108 12.92 -3.35 -13.14
C LYS A 108 12.52 -2.08 -12.41
N VAL A 109 13.40 -1.06 -12.40
CA VAL A 109 13.10 0.25 -11.83
C VAL A 109 11.94 0.91 -12.58
N GLU A 110 12.01 0.94 -13.91
CA GLU A 110 10.94 1.51 -14.72
C GLU A 110 9.63 0.76 -14.60
N LEU A 111 9.67 -0.56 -14.49
CA LEU A 111 8.48 -1.38 -14.25
C LEU A 111 7.85 -1.06 -12.90
N SER A 112 8.63 -1.07 -11.82
CA SER A 112 8.13 -0.73 -10.48
C SER A 112 7.53 0.68 -10.44
N ALA A 113 8.21 1.68 -10.99
CA ALA A 113 7.71 3.04 -11.09
C ALA A 113 6.41 3.14 -11.90
N SER A 114 6.28 2.35 -12.98
CA SER A 114 5.10 2.36 -13.84
C SER A 114 3.83 1.90 -13.12
N VAL A 115 3.96 0.90 -12.25
CA VAL A 115 2.80 0.25 -11.61
C VAL A 115 2.60 0.67 -10.16
N CYS A 116 3.55 1.37 -9.54
CA CYS A 116 3.51 1.67 -8.11
C CYS A 116 2.27 2.47 -7.64
N LYS A 117 1.61 3.19 -8.54
CA LYS A 117 0.39 3.97 -8.23
C LYS A 117 -0.90 3.30 -8.72
N VAL A 118 -0.81 2.10 -9.30
CA VAL A 118 -1.98 1.43 -9.89
C VAL A 118 -2.96 0.91 -8.82
N ASP A 119 -2.50 0.69 -7.62
CA ASP A 119 -3.36 0.34 -6.49
C ASP A 119 -4.40 1.43 -6.17
N LEU A 120 -4.14 2.69 -6.50
CA LEU A 120 -5.12 3.79 -6.37
C LEU A 120 -6.39 3.59 -7.19
N VAL A 121 -6.33 2.81 -8.28
CA VAL A 121 -7.49 2.47 -9.11
C VAL A 121 -8.07 1.10 -8.78
N SER A 122 -7.67 0.48 -7.67
CA SER A 122 -8.26 -0.72 -7.12
C SER A 122 -9.46 -0.37 -6.24
N GLU A 123 -10.43 -1.28 -6.18
CA GLU A 123 -11.59 -1.11 -5.30
C GLU A 123 -11.16 -1.29 -3.84
N LEU A 124 -10.18 -2.18 -3.58
CA LEU A 124 -9.65 -2.39 -2.24
C LEU A 124 -9.07 -1.10 -1.65
N VAL A 125 -8.22 -0.37 -2.37
CA VAL A 125 -7.65 0.90 -1.89
C VAL A 125 -8.68 2.01 -1.88
N GLY A 126 -9.69 1.94 -2.74
CA GLY A 126 -10.85 2.85 -2.68
C GLY A 126 -11.61 2.74 -1.36
N GLU A 127 -11.81 1.52 -0.86
CA GLU A 127 -12.50 1.25 0.42
C GLU A 127 -11.57 1.36 1.64
N PHE A 128 -10.28 1.04 1.47
CA PHE A 128 -9.25 1.04 2.52
C PHE A 128 -8.05 1.91 2.11
N PRO A 129 -8.20 3.26 2.11
CA PRO A 129 -7.15 4.18 1.64
C PRO A 129 -5.81 4.07 2.39
N GLU A 130 -5.85 3.64 3.65
CA GLU A 130 -4.67 3.40 4.48
C GLU A 130 -3.77 2.27 3.97
N LEU A 131 -4.27 1.44 3.08
CA LEU A 131 -3.52 0.34 2.46
C LEU A 131 -2.82 0.73 1.17
N GLN A 132 -2.94 1.98 0.76
CA GLN A 132 -2.28 2.53 -0.42
C GLN A 132 -0.76 2.28 -0.39
N GLY A 133 -0.22 1.84 -1.50
CA GLY A 133 1.20 1.46 -1.64
C GLY A 133 1.44 0.01 -1.21
N ILE A 134 1.03 -0.36 -0.01
CA ILE A 134 1.20 -1.72 0.53
C ILE A 134 0.48 -2.74 -0.36
N MET A 135 -0.76 -2.48 -0.72
CA MET A 135 -1.54 -3.38 -1.56
C MET A 135 -1.03 -3.48 -2.98
N GLY A 136 -0.44 -2.40 -3.51
CA GLY A 136 0.26 -2.44 -4.80
C GLY A 136 1.35 -3.51 -4.85
N GLY A 137 2.15 -3.63 -3.78
CA GLY A 137 3.17 -4.67 -3.65
C GLY A 137 2.58 -6.08 -3.58
N TYR A 138 1.54 -6.29 -2.78
CA TYR A 138 0.85 -7.59 -2.70
C TYR A 138 0.19 -8.00 -4.02
N PHE A 139 -0.41 -7.06 -4.75
CA PHE A 139 -0.94 -7.35 -6.09
C PHE A 139 0.16 -7.72 -7.06
N ALA A 140 1.31 -7.05 -7.03
CA ALA A 140 2.46 -7.36 -7.87
C ALA A 140 3.00 -8.76 -7.56
N GLU A 141 3.16 -9.10 -6.28
CA GLU A 141 3.59 -10.43 -5.84
C GLU A 141 2.61 -11.52 -6.30
N ALA A 142 1.31 -11.30 -6.13
CA ALA A 142 0.26 -12.24 -6.56
C ALA A 142 0.22 -12.45 -8.09
N GLN A 143 0.73 -11.48 -8.87
CA GLN A 143 0.84 -11.57 -10.33
C GLN A 143 2.22 -12.04 -10.80
N GLY A 144 3.08 -12.50 -9.89
CA GLY A 144 4.37 -13.10 -10.22
C GLY A 144 5.48 -12.10 -10.54
N PHE A 145 5.35 -10.84 -10.11
CA PHE A 145 6.44 -9.88 -10.24
C PHE A 145 7.60 -10.29 -9.32
N GLU A 146 8.81 -9.96 -9.73
CA GLU A 146 9.99 -10.25 -8.92
C GLU A 146 9.89 -9.56 -7.55
N LYS A 147 10.43 -10.22 -6.53
CA LYS A 147 10.36 -9.77 -5.14
C LYS A 147 10.88 -8.34 -4.92
N ASP A 148 11.98 -7.97 -5.59
CA ASP A 148 12.54 -6.63 -5.47
C ASP A 148 11.62 -5.56 -6.09
N VAL A 149 10.91 -5.88 -7.18
CA VAL A 149 9.91 -5.00 -7.80
C VAL A 149 8.70 -4.84 -6.88
N SER A 150 8.16 -5.93 -6.36
CA SER A 150 7.02 -5.91 -5.44
C SER A 150 7.33 -5.15 -4.15
N LEU A 151 8.54 -5.32 -3.61
CA LEU A 151 9.01 -4.60 -2.45
C LEU A 151 9.14 -3.09 -2.73
N ALA A 152 9.72 -2.70 -3.86
CA ALA A 152 9.85 -1.30 -4.25
C ALA A 152 8.48 -0.60 -4.38
N ILE A 153 7.47 -1.33 -4.86
CA ILE A 153 6.09 -0.84 -4.90
C ILE A 153 5.52 -0.66 -3.49
N SER A 154 5.73 -1.62 -2.58
CA SER A 154 5.24 -1.52 -1.20
C SER A 154 5.87 -0.38 -0.41
N GLU A 155 7.16 -0.13 -0.65
CA GLU A 155 7.97 0.85 0.09
C GLU A 155 7.93 2.26 -0.51
N GLN A 156 7.14 2.49 -1.56
CA GLN A 156 7.12 3.75 -2.33
C GLN A 156 6.82 5.04 -1.52
N TYR A 157 6.28 4.89 -0.33
CA TYR A 157 5.96 6.01 0.57
C TYR A 157 6.90 6.14 1.77
N LEU A 158 7.88 5.23 1.91
CA LEU A 158 8.84 5.31 3.01
C LEU A 158 9.93 6.37 2.76
N PRO A 159 10.42 7.04 3.81
CA PRO A 159 9.89 7.05 5.17
C PRO A 159 8.62 7.91 5.30
N ILE A 160 7.66 7.49 6.12
CA ILE A 160 6.39 8.22 6.34
C ILE A 160 6.57 9.30 7.43
N GLY A 161 7.58 9.17 8.25
CA GLY A 161 7.90 10.12 9.35
C GLY A 161 9.25 9.80 9.96
N SER A 162 9.67 10.59 10.95
CA SER A 162 10.99 10.49 11.60
C SER A 162 11.31 9.12 12.22
N GLU A 163 10.29 8.43 12.72
CA GLU A 163 10.38 7.09 13.31
C GLU A 163 10.24 5.95 12.28
N SER A 164 10.00 6.30 11.02
CA SER A 164 9.74 5.33 9.97
C SER A 164 11.03 4.65 9.48
N LYS A 165 10.89 3.40 9.07
CA LYS A 165 12.00 2.67 8.42
C LYS A 165 12.36 3.35 7.10
N ILE A 166 13.66 3.42 6.83
CA ILE A 166 14.20 3.89 5.55
C ILE A 166 14.35 2.68 4.63
N PRO A 167 13.95 2.76 3.35
CA PRO A 167 14.20 1.71 2.38
C PRO A 167 15.69 1.41 2.28
N LYS A 168 16.04 0.12 2.33
CA LYS A 168 17.46 -0.33 2.26
C LYS A 168 17.83 -0.92 0.91
N LYS A 169 16.83 -1.30 0.11
CA LYS A 169 17.04 -1.92 -1.20
C LYS A 169 17.15 -0.84 -2.28
N ALA A 170 18.11 -0.99 -3.20
CA ALA A 170 18.36 -0.02 -4.24
C ALA A 170 17.11 0.27 -5.11
N TYR A 171 16.32 -0.74 -5.44
CA TYR A 171 15.08 -0.57 -6.18
C TYR A 171 14.04 0.28 -5.41
N SER A 172 13.92 0.08 -4.10
CA SER A 172 13.05 0.89 -3.25
C SER A 172 13.56 2.32 -3.15
N ILE A 173 14.88 2.53 -2.99
CA ILE A 173 15.50 3.85 -2.95
C ILE A 173 15.21 4.61 -4.26
N ALA A 174 15.39 3.98 -5.42
CA ALA A 174 15.05 4.57 -6.71
C ALA A 174 13.56 4.94 -6.81
N SER A 175 12.67 4.10 -6.27
CA SER A 175 11.22 4.32 -6.29
C SER A 175 10.78 5.52 -5.43
N VAL A 176 11.36 5.70 -4.23
CA VAL A 176 10.98 6.78 -3.30
C VAL A 176 11.65 8.12 -3.63
N SER A 177 12.72 8.14 -4.41
CA SER A 177 13.52 9.35 -4.68
C SER A 177 12.69 10.50 -5.24
N TYR A 178 11.77 10.23 -6.16
CA TYR A 178 10.89 11.28 -6.70
C TYR A 178 9.98 11.89 -5.62
N THR A 179 9.46 11.07 -4.71
CA THR A 179 8.55 11.52 -3.67
C THR A 179 9.24 12.47 -2.68
N HIS A 180 10.48 12.15 -2.30
CA HIS A 180 11.22 12.92 -1.29
C HIS A 180 11.99 14.10 -1.86
N LEU A 181 12.52 14.01 -3.07
CA LEU A 181 13.21 15.15 -3.70
C LEU A 181 12.27 16.34 -3.98
N ARG A 182 10.97 16.08 -4.18
CA ARG A 182 9.99 17.13 -4.47
C ARG A 182 9.25 17.68 -3.24
N ALA A 183 9.47 17.12 -2.07
CA ALA A 183 8.87 17.62 -0.83
C ALA A 183 9.46 18.99 -0.38
N HIS A 184 10.46 19.49 -1.09
CA HIS A 184 11.15 20.77 -0.79
C HIS A 184 10.89 21.88 -1.83
N GLU A 185 10.01 21.66 -2.82
CA GLU A 185 9.46 22.67 -3.73
C GLU A 185 8.04 23.09 -3.30
#